data_5c97c935a8c53a3300e5c18c83b29b15
#
_entry.id   5c97c935a8c53a3300e5c18c83b29b15
#
_cell.length_a   1.000
_cell.length_b   1.000
_cell.length_c   1.000
_cell.angle_alpha   90.00
_cell.angle_beta   90.00
_cell.angle_gamma   90.00
#
_symmetry.space_group_name_H-M   'P 1'
#
loop_
_entity.id
_entity.type
_entity.pdbx_description
1 polymer ?
#
loop_
_entity_poly.entity_id
_entity_poly.type
_entity_poly.pdbx_seq_one_letter_code
_entity_poly.pdbx_strand_id
1 'polypeptide(L)'
;MKYNMFKLGSYTVAAALLLAGCKSGSNGSYSTDEATGIQYRFLKQTNSANKASLGGVARVTMVGKTEKDSIIYNSVKQGGDSLGTFRIPLKKSFNGCLEQGIAMMAEGDSADFKINADSLYLSTFKMKKLPPFITHSGSFITFSIKLVSFETEKQATDERNQMMAKRMADMQKRKGQEPVDIAKYLSDHKYTAKPSPDSLFFLATEGKSGKAIKDGDSVYVKYTLYNLNGDVLETSDHGPGRNYYPVVYSQDMHVIRGWVEALGMMHDGEKAKVLLPSGIAYGQQGSRSIMPYTPLVFDLEILKVTSPKK
;
A
#
# COMPACT_ATOMS: atom_id res chain seq x y z
N MET A 1 67.41 37.64 22.74
CA MET A 1 67.60 37.42 24.18
C MET A 1 66.38 36.67 24.73
N LYS A 2 66.60 35.50 25.34
CA LYS A 2 65.72 34.63 26.12
C LYS A 2 64.56 33.90 25.43
N TYR A 3 64.78 32.63 25.15
CA TYR A 3 63.87 31.52 24.97
C TYR A 3 62.93 31.35 26.17
N ASN A 4 61.68 30.96 25.89
CA ASN A 4 60.93 30.14 26.83
C ASN A 4 60.18 29.01 26.11
N MET A 5 60.62 27.83 26.48
CA MET A 5 60.20 26.53 26.09
C MET A 5 58.88 26.19 26.80
N PHE A 6 57.77 25.92 26.06
CA PHE A 6 56.59 25.27 26.61
C PHE A 6 56.58 23.78 26.26
N LYS A 7 56.52 23.00 27.31
CA LYS A 7 56.50 21.53 27.31
C LYS A 7 55.26 21.00 26.64
N LEU A 8 55.43 20.11 25.65
CA LEU A 8 54.36 19.18 25.19
C LEU A 8 54.12 18.14 26.27
N GLY A 9 52.87 18.12 26.80
CA GLY A 9 52.35 17.02 27.58
C GLY A 9 51.82 15.94 26.64
N SER A 10 52.46 14.79 26.61
CA SER A 10 51.99 13.61 25.89
C SER A 10 50.78 13.01 26.66
N TYR A 11 49.60 13.08 26.11
CA TYR A 11 48.49 12.27 26.51
C TYR A 11 48.47 10.99 25.68
N THR A 12 48.94 9.92 26.24
CA THR A 12 48.74 8.56 25.73
C THR A 12 47.29 8.17 25.92
N VAL A 13 46.51 8.21 24.86
CA VAL A 13 45.19 7.57 24.86
C VAL A 13 45.44 6.07 24.65
N ALA A 14 45.24 5.30 25.69
CA ALA A 14 45.23 3.86 25.62
C ALA A 14 43.98 3.42 24.86
N ALA A 15 44.09 3.11 23.57
CA ALA A 15 43.05 2.41 22.86
C ALA A 15 43.00 0.96 23.32
N ALA A 16 42.05 0.64 24.18
CA ALA A 16 41.73 -0.74 24.52
C ALA A 16 41.11 -1.40 23.30
N LEU A 17 41.91 -2.12 22.52
CA LEU A 17 41.43 -3.08 21.51
C LEU A 17 40.75 -4.24 22.24
N LEU A 18 39.43 -4.19 22.32
CA LEU A 18 38.62 -5.37 22.65
C LEU A 18 38.63 -6.27 21.39
N LEU A 19 39.52 -7.23 21.39
CA LEU A 19 39.52 -8.40 20.52
C LEU A 19 38.29 -9.26 20.92
N ALA A 20 37.14 -8.97 20.32
CA ALA A 20 36.01 -9.88 20.36
C ALA A 20 36.31 -11.07 19.46
N GLY A 21 36.73 -12.17 20.06
CA GLY A 21 37.00 -13.42 19.37
C GLY A 21 35.76 -13.95 18.68
N CYS A 22 35.90 -14.26 17.39
CA CYS A 22 34.98 -15.08 16.65
C CYS A 22 34.77 -16.44 17.35
N LYS A 23 33.61 -16.66 17.95
CA LYS A 23 33.11 -17.99 18.27
C LYS A 23 32.02 -18.35 17.27
N SER A 24 32.39 -19.06 16.24
CA SER A 24 31.46 -19.87 15.45
C SER A 24 31.09 -21.11 16.26
N GLY A 25 29.80 -21.37 16.48
CA GLY A 25 29.39 -22.68 16.96
C GLY A 25 28.12 -22.66 17.78
N SER A 26 27.12 -23.23 17.20
CA SER A 26 26.05 -24.08 17.75
C SER A 26 25.69 -23.98 19.23
N ASN A 27 24.40 -23.86 19.52
CA ASN A 27 23.77 -23.97 20.87
C ASN A 27 24.26 -22.97 21.93
N GLY A 28 24.53 -21.73 21.56
CA GLY A 28 24.86 -20.68 22.53
C GLY A 28 23.67 -20.29 23.41
N SER A 29 23.93 -20.08 24.69
CA SER A 29 23.02 -19.44 25.62
C SER A 29 22.65 -18.05 25.12
N TYR A 30 21.45 -17.57 25.47
CA TYR A 30 21.08 -16.17 25.24
C TYR A 30 21.96 -15.24 26.07
N SER A 31 22.41 -14.18 25.46
CA SER A 31 23.04 -13.03 26.10
C SER A 31 21.98 -11.98 26.40
N THR A 32 22.22 -11.13 27.40
CA THR A 32 21.36 -9.98 27.69
C THR A 32 22.14 -8.70 27.38
N ASP A 33 21.54 -7.81 26.60
CA ASP A 33 22.07 -6.47 26.38
C ASP A 33 21.76 -5.62 27.63
N GLU A 34 22.79 -5.13 28.32
CA GLU A 34 22.64 -4.41 29.59
C GLU A 34 21.88 -3.10 29.45
N ALA A 35 21.97 -2.43 28.29
CA ALA A 35 21.33 -1.14 28.04
C ALA A 35 19.82 -1.25 27.79
N THR A 36 19.38 -2.33 27.17
CA THR A 36 17.98 -2.51 26.73
C THR A 36 17.27 -3.65 27.46
N GLY A 37 18.01 -4.55 28.09
CA GLY A 37 17.48 -5.77 28.72
C GLY A 37 17.04 -6.83 27.72
N ILE A 38 17.28 -6.64 26.40
CA ILE A 38 16.89 -7.60 25.38
C ILE A 38 17.74 -8.86 25.48
N GLN A 39 17.09 -10.03 25.47
CA GLN A 39 17.79 -11.30 25.38
C GLN A 39 17.94 -11.67 23.91
N TYR A 40 19.16 -11.95 23.49
CA TYR A 40 19.48 -12.24 22.10
C TYR A 40 20.50 -13.37 21.94
N ARG A 41 20.50 -13.98 20.76
CA ARG A 41 21.48 -14.98 20.35
C ARG A 41 21.73 -14.85 18.87
N PHE A 42 22.97 -14.51 18.48
CA PHE A 42 23.35 -14.55 17.08
C PHE A 42 23.49 -15.98 16.59
N LEU A 43 22.80 -16.33 15.51
CA LEU A 43 22.87 -17.61 14.81
C LEU A 43 23.96 -17.55 13.70
N LYS A 44 24.10 -16.38 13.08
CA LYS A 44 25.10 -16.06 12.08
C LYS A 44 25.47 -14.59 12.20
N GLN A 45 26.77 -14.29 12.21
CA GLN A 45 27.29 -12.93 12.10
C GLN A 45 28.12 -12.80 10.84
N THR A 46 28.00 -11.66 10.18
CA THR A 46 28.73 -11.30 8.98
C THR A 46 29.67 -10.13 9.30
N ASN A 47 30.65 -9.92 8.41
CA ASN A 47 31.54 -8.75 8.49
C ASN A 47 31.02 -7.60 7.60
N SER A 48 29.71 -7.51 7.38
CA SER A 48 29.13 -6.43 6.59
C SER A 48 29.40 -5.09 7.25
N ALA A 49 29.84 -4.13 6.44
CA ALA A 49 30.01 -2.74 6.87
C ALA A 49 28.64 -2.04 7.08
N ASN A 50 27.57 -2.56 6.46
CA ASN A 50 26.24 -1.99 6.56
C ASN A 50 25.53 -2.52 7.81
N LYS A 51 25.67 -1.77 8.91
CA LYS A 51 25.06 -2.07 10.21
C LYS A 51 23.76 -1.33 10.35
N ALA A 52 22.74 -2.05 10.85
CA ALA A 52 21.46 -1.44 11.18
C ALA A 52 21.58 -0.43 12.31
N SER A 53 20.71 0.55 12.31
CA SER A 53 20.61 1.54 13.39
C SER A 53 19.17 2.02 13.54
N LEU A 54 18.81 2.52 14.72
CA LEU A 54 17.50 3.14 14.93
C LEU A 54 17.34 4.36 14.00
N GLY A 55 16.12 4.60 13.56
CA GLY A 55 15.77 5.64 12.57
C GLY A 55 15.75 5.15 11.13
N GLY A 56 16.47 4.07 10.80
CA GLY A 56 16.48 3.49 9.46
C GLY A 56 15.36 2.48 9.22
N VAL A 57 15.44 1.79 8.09
CA VAL A 57 14.49 0.75 7.67
C VAL A 57 15.25 -0.54 7.40
N ALA A 58 14.87 -1.60 8.10
CA ALA A 58 15.40 -2.95 7.88
C ALA A 58 14.48 -3.75 6.97
N ARG A 59 15.04 -4.48 6.01
CA ARG A 59 14.36 -5.54 5.28
C ARG A 59 14.76 -6.87 5.89
N VAL A 60 13.79 -7.62 6.37
CA VAL A 60 14.04 -8.86 7.12
C VAL A 60 13.15 -10.00 6.67
N THR A 61 13.62 -11.24 6.88
CA THR A 61 12.72 -12.39 7.07
C THR A 61 12.58 -12.66 8.55
N MET A 62 11.42 -13.13 9.00
CA MET A 62 11.12 -13.31 10.41
C MET A 62 10.22 -14.52 10.67
N VAL A 63 10.55 -15.26 11.73
CA VAL A 63 9.68 -16.27 12.31
C VAL A 63 9.48 -15.95 13.80
N GLY A 64 8.23 -15.82 14.22
CA GLY A 64 7.84 -15.60 15.61
C GLY A 64 7.31 -16.88 16.25
N LYS A 65 7.81 -17.22 17.45
CA LYS A 65 7.43 -18.41 18.21
C LYS A 65 7.09 -18.07 19.65
N THR A 66 6.11 -18.78 20.20
CA THR A 66 5.82 -18.76 21.64
C THR A 66 6.90 -19.51 22.42
N GLU A 67 6.86 -19.44 23.75
CA GLU A 67 7.73 -20.23 24.65
C GLU A 67 7.57 -21.75 24.47
N LYS A 68 6.45 -22.20 23.93
CA LYS A 68 6.18 -23.62 23.59
C LYS A 68 6.55 -23.95 22.14
N ASP A 69 7.42 -23.16 21.51
CA ASP A 69 7.86 -23.32 20.11
C ASP A 69 6.73 -23.29 19.05
N SER A 70 5.51 -22.90 19.42
CA SER A 70 4.41 -22.73 18.45
C SER A 70 4.67 -21.52 17.57
N ILE A 71 4.71 -21.72 16.25
CA ILE A 71 4.90 -20.65 15.28
C ILE A 71 3.61 -19.82 15.21
N ILE A 72 3.72 -18.53 15.56
CA ILE A 72 2.64 -17.56 15.52
C ILE A 72 2.75 -16.60 14.33
N TYR A 73 3.94 -16.49 13.76
CA TYR A 73 4.21 -15.67 12.60
C TYR A 73 5.33 -16.25 11.75
N ASN A 74 5.19 -16.18 10.43
CA ASN A 74 6.21 -16.57 9.47
C ASN A 74 6.09 -15.68 8.22
N SER A 75 7.07 -14.81 7.98
CA SER A 75 7.06 -13.84 6.88
C SER A 75 7.00 -14.48 5.49
N VAL A 76 7.59 -15.65 5.32
CA VAL A 76 7.58 -16.39 4.04
C VAL A 76 6.19 -16.95 3.72
N LYS A 77 5.39 -17.26 4.76
CA LYS A 77 4.06 -17.88 4.58
C LYS A 77 2.91 -16.88 4.68
N GLN A 78 3.10 -15.73 5.32
CA GLN A 78 2.01 -14.86 5.81
C GLN A 78 2.09 -13.39 5.33
N GLY A 79 2.72 -13.11 4.20
CA GLY A 79 2.61 -11.77 3.62
C GLY A 79 3.88 -10.98 3.44
N GLY A 80 5.02 -11.63 3.35
CA GLY A 80 6.24 -11.03 2.80
C GLY A 80 6.07 -10.73 1.31
N ASP A 81 7.01 -9.98 0.72
CA ASP A 81 7.15 -9.87 -0.73
C ASP A 81 7.46 -11.24 -1.36
N SER A 82 7.71 -11.28 -2.67
CA SER A 82 8.05 -12.52 -3.39
C SER A 82 9.24 -13.29 -2.80
N LEU A 83 10.05 -12.65 -1.98
CA LEU A 83 11.19 -13.24 -1.26
C LEU A 83 10.85 -13.58 0.20
N GLY A 84 9.60 -13.38 0.63
CA GLY A 84 9.18 -13.55 2.03
C GLY A 84 9.74 -12.50 2.97
N THR A 85 10.20 -11.36 2.44
CA THR A 85 10.74 -10.26 3.25
C THR A 85 9.70 -9.17 3.46
N PHE A 86 9.87 -8.39 4.51
CA PHE A 86 9.12 -7.16 4.73
C PHE A 86 9.99 -6.07 5.36
N ARG A 87 9.55 -4.84 5.24
CA ARG A 87 10.29 -3.66 5.73
C ARG A 87 9.81 -3.27 7.10
N ILE A 88 10.75 -3.12 8.04
CA ILE A 88 10.48 -2.65 9.42
C ILE A 88 11.19 -1.32 9.61
N PRO A 89 10.46 -0.22 9.84
CA PRO A 89 11.05 1.01 10.34
C PRO A 89 11.61 0.78 11.76
N LEU A 90 12.90 1.00 11.96
CA LEU A 90 13.55 0.78 13.25
C LEU A 90 13.30 1.96 14.20
N LYS A 91 12.05 2.08 14.64
CA LYS A 91 11.63 3.08 15.61
C LYS A 91 11.39 2.42 16.97
N LYS A 92 12.14 2.86 17.98
CA LYS A 92 11.98 2.33 19.34
C LYS A 92 10.53 2.51 19.81
N SER A 93 9.88 1.39 20.14
CA SER A 93 8.51 1.37 20.69
C SER A 93 8.48 1.27 22.21
N PHE A 94 9.39 0.48 22.78
CA PHE A 94 9.63 0.35 24.22
C PHE A 94 11.09 -0.09 24.45
N ASN A 95 11.54 -0.15 25.68
CA ASN A 95 12.90 -0.61 25.98
C ASN A 95 12.98 -2.15 25.89
N GLY A 96 13.91 -2.68 25.09
CA GLY A 96 13.99 -4.11 24.77
C GLY A 96 13.05 -4.54 23.63
N CYS A 97 12.61 -3.60 22.77
CA CYS A 97 11.79 -3.91 21.61
C CYS A 97 12.59 -4.57 20.47
N LEU A 98 11.89 -5.21 19.55
CA LEU A 98 12.48 -5.93 18.42
C LEU A 98 13.36 -5.03 17.55
N GLU A 99 12.93 -3.78 17.34
CA GLU A 99 13.64 -2.78 16.55
C GLU A 99 15.03 -2.48 17.13
N GLN A 100 15.17 -2.47 18.46
CA GLN A 100 16.48 -2.34 19.13
C GLN A 100 17.33 -3.59 18.92
N GLY A 101 16.75 -4.78 18.94
CA GLY A 101 17.46 -6.03 18.61
C GLY A 101 17.96 -6.03 17.17
N ILE A 102 17.13 -5.66 16.19
CA ILE A 102 17.53 -5.58 14.81
C ILE A 102 18.64 -4.53 14.60
N ALA A 103 18.60 -3.42 15.34
CA ALA A 103 19.66 -2.40 15.29
C ALA A 103 21.04 -2.88 15.77
N MET A 104 21.13 -4.06 16.39
CA MET A 104 22.41 -4.71 16.75
C MET A 104 23.01 -5.50 15.59
N MET A 105 22.27 -5.73 14.48
CA MET A 105 22.64 -6.61 13.37
C MET A 105 23.33 -5.85 12.26
N ALA A 106 24.16 -6.58 11.49
CA ALA A 106 24.64 -6.16 10.18
C ALA A 106 23.94 -6.94 9.06
N GLU A 107 23.99 -6.45 7.83
CA GLU A 107 23.40 -7.15 6.68
C GLU A 107 23.94 -8.57 6.54
N GLY A 108 23.04 -9.52 6.34
CA GLY A 108 23.34 -10.95 6.25
C GLY A 108 23.39 -11.67 7.59
N ASP A 109 23.34 -10.95 8.72
CA ASP A 109 23.23 -11.54 10.05
C ASP A 109 21.91 -12.28 10.25
N SER A 110 21.94 -13.27 11.13
CA SER A 110 20.75 -13.94 11.66
C SER A 110 20.84 -14.04 13.18
N ALA A 111 19.77 -13.73 13.87
CA ALA A 111 19.71 -13.75 15.31
C ALA A 111 18.31 -14.10 15.84
N ASP A 112 18.28 -14.66 17.04
CA ASP A 112 17.06 -14.81 17.83
C ASP A 112 16.99 -13.68 18.87
N PHE A 113 15.82 -13.09 19.03
CA PHE A 113 15.51 -12.09 20.05
C PHE A 113 14.29 -12.54 20.86
N LYS A 114 14.40 -12.50 22.19
CA LYS A 114 13.25 -12.70 23.08
C LYS A 114 12.63 -11.37 23.44
N ILE A 115 11.39 -11.17 23.02
CA ILE A 115 10.63 -9.93 23.21
C ILE A 115 9.50 -10.19 24.22
N ASN A 116 9.39 -9.33 25.22
CA ASN A 116 8.32 -9.41 26.20
C ASN A 116 6.95 -9.26 25.52
N ALA A 117 6.09 -10.25 25.69
CA ALA A 117 4.79 -10.31 25.01
C ALA A 117 3.84 -9.20 25.46
N ASP A 118 3.85 -8.85 26.76
CA ASP A 118 2.99 -7.78 27.28
C ASP A 118 3.34 -6.43 26.62
N SER A 119 4.63 -6.10 26.58
CA SER A 119 5.11 -4.88 25.95
C SER A 119 4.84 -4.85 24.44
N LEU A 120 4.99 -5.99 23.76
CA LEU A 120 4.71 -6.11 22.32
C LEU A 120 3.22 -5.89 22.02
N TYR A 121 2.34 -6.65 22.68
CA TYR A 121 0.91 -6.60 22.35
C TYR A 121 0.20 -5.37 22.93
N LEU A 122 0.49 -4.99 24.18
CA LEU A 122 -0.20 -3.89 24.83
C LEU A 122 0.40 -2.53 24.46
N SER A 123 1.74 -2.42 24.36
CA SER A 123 2.41 -1.14 24.09
C SER A 123 2.58 -0.86 22.61
N THR A 124 3.02 -1.85 21.79
CA THR A 124 3.26 -1.65 20.35
C THR A 124 1.98 -1.80 19.54
N PHE A 125 1.26 -2.92 19.70
CA PHE A 125 0.03 -3.17 18.93
C PHE A 125 -1.24 -2.55 19.55
N LYS A 126 -1.10 -1.91 20.73
CA LYS A 126 -2.21 -1.23 21.43
C LYS A 126 -3.42 -2.14 21.66
N MET A 127 -3.22 -3.44 21.83
CA MET A 127 -4.29 -4.37 22.10
C MET A 127 -4.81 -4.18 23.54
N LYS A 128 -6.11 -4.38 23.76
CA LYS A 128 -6.72 -4.28 25.09
C LYS A 128 -6.42 -5.48 25.98
N LYS A 129 -6.09 -6.64 25.38
CA LYS A 129 -5.81 -7.91 26.05
C LYS A 129 -4.74 -8.67 25.28
N LEU A 130 -4.00 -9.51 25.97
CA LEU A 130 -3.06 -10.45 25.35
C LEU A 130 -3.81 -11.46 24.47
N PRO A 131 -3.21 -11.89 23.33
CA PRO A 131 -3.76 -12.96 22.52
C PRO A 131 -3.89 -14.27 23.31
N PRO A 132 -4.87 -15.15 22.98
CA PRO A 132 -5.12 -16.41 23.71
C PRO A 132 -3.95 -17.39 23.74
N PHE A 133 -3.01 -17.29 22.79
CA PHE A 133 -1.82 -18.13 22.74
C PHE A 133 -0.70 -17.67 23.72
N ILE A 134 -0.84 -16.49 24.33
CA ILE A 134 0.02 -16.04 25.44
C ILE A 134 -0.63 -16.51 26.74
N THR A 135 0.01 -17.48 27.38
CA THR A 135 -0.61 -18.20 28.50
C THR A 135 -0.50 -17.49 29.84
N HIS A 136 0.46 -16.56 29.99
CA HIS A 136 0.64 -15.76 31.21
C HIS A 136 1.37 -14.44 30.90
N SER A 137 1.15 -13.46 31.76
CA SER A 137 1.89 -12.20 31.75
C SER A 137 3.39 -12.42 31.99
N GLY A 138 4.24 -11.62 31.35
CA GLY A 138 5.68 -11.76 31.39
C GLY A 138 6.27 -12.81 30.45
N SER A 139 5.44 -13.51 29.67
CA SER A 139 5.90 -14.42 28.61
C SER A 139 6.74 -13.72 27.57
N PHE A 140 7.60 -14.48 26.91
CA PHE A 140 8.41 -14.00 25.80
C PHE A 140 7.98 -14.62 24.47
N ILE A 141 8.12 -13.84 23.40
CA ILE A 141 8.08 -14.33 22.04
C ILE A 141 9.50 -14.31 21.50
N THR A 142 9.93 -15.43 20.95
CA THR A 142 11.22 -15.54 20.27
C THR A 142 11.03 -15.21 18.80
N PHE A 143 11.70 -14.16 18.32
CA PHE A 143 11.77 -13.81 16.92
C PHE A 143 13.12 -14.22 16.34
N SER A 144 13.09 -15.18 15.39
CA SER A 144 14.25 -15.53 14.57
C SER A 144 14.26 -14.62 13.35
N ILE A 145 15.25 -13.74 13.26
CA ILE A 145 15.38 -12.68 12.25
C ILE A 145 16.60 -12.97 11.39
N LYS A 146 16.44 -12.76 10.06
CA LYS A 146 17.59 -12.55 9.16
C LYS A 146 17.49 -11.14 8.58
N LEU A 147 18.51 -10.33 8.79
CA LEU A 147 18.62 -9.01 8.19
C LEU A 147 19.09 -9.15 6.73
N VAL A 148 18.21 -8.85 5.80
CA VAL A 148 18.48 -8.95 4.36
C VAL A 148 19.16 -7.69 3.82
N SER A 149 18.62 -6.51 4.17
CA SER A 149 19.21 -5.22 3.87
C SER A 149 18.80 -4.17 4.88
N PHE A 150 19.58 -3.11 4.95
CA PHE A 150 19.30 -1.96 5.80
C PHE A 150 19.50 -0.66 5.03
N GLU A 151 18.58 0.25 5.22
CA GLU A 151 18.60 1.61 4.67
C GLU A 151 18.60 2.61 5.84
N THR A 152 19.50 3.57 5.80
CA THR A 152 19.49 4.68 6.75
C THR A 152 18.20 5.50 6.60
N GLU A 153 17.84 6.27 7.61
CA GLU A 153 16.68 7.18 7.55
C GLU A 153 16.75 8.11 6.34
N LYS A 154 17.96 8.63 6.04
CA LYS A 154 18.17 9.48 4.88
C LYS A 154 17.90 8.73 3.57
N GLN A 155 18.47 7.54 3.38
CA GLN A 155 18.25 6.74 2.18
C GLN A 155 16.76 6.38 1.99
N ALA A 156 16.08 5.91 3.05
CA ALA A 156 14.66 5.60 3.00
C ALA A 156 13.78 6.83 2.70
N THR A 157 14.18 8.02 3.19
CA THR A 157 13.50 9.27 2.91
C THR A 157 13.73 9.73 1.48
N ASP A 158 14.97 9.67 1.00
CA ASP A 158 15.34 10.03 -0.37
C ASP A 158 14.63 9.11 -1.39
N GLU A 159 14.59 7.79 -1.15
CA GLU A 159 13.86 6.85 -1.99
C GLU A 159 12.36 7.18 -2.05
N ARG A 160 11.75 7.46 -0.89
CA ARG A 160 10.33 7.87 -0.81
C ARG A 160 10.06 9.14 -1.59
N ASN A 161 10.90 10.15 -1.41
CA ASN A 161 10.78 11.44 -2.11
C ASN A 161 10.92 11.27 -3.62
N GLN A 162 11.88 10.46 -4.09
CA GLN A 162 12.06 10.14 -5.50
C GLN A 162 10.83 9.41 -6.07
N MET A 163 10.31 8.42 -5.34
CA MET A 163 9.11 7.68 -5.75
C MET A 163 7.88 8.60 -5.81
N MET A 164 7.70 9.48 -4.84
CA MET A 164 6.63 10.49 -4.84
C MET A 164 6.77 11.46 -6.01
N ALA A 165 7.97 11.98 -6.26
CA ALA A 165 8.23 12.89 -7.38
C ALA A 165 7.93 12.20 -8.73
N LYS A 166 8.37 10.96 -8.91
CA LYS A 166 8.06 10.15 -10.10
C LYS A 166 6.55 9.96 -10.27
N ARG A 167 5.85 9.58 -9.20
CA ARG A 167 4.38 9.41 -9.23
C ARG A 167 3.67 10.71 -9.60
N MET A 168 4.09 11.83 -9.05
CA MET A 168 3.52 13.15 -9.39
C MET A 168 3.77 13.52 -10.86
N ALA A 169 4.99 13.27 -11.37
CA ALA A 169 5.32 13.51 -12.77
C ALA A 169 4.48 12.63 -13.71
N ASP A 170 4.32 11.34 -13.39
CA ASP A 170 3.47 10.42 -14.15
C ASP A 170 1.99 10.85 -14.14
N MET A 171 1.49 11.32 -13.00
CA MET A 171 0.13 11.86 -12.88
C MET A 171 -0.06 13.13 -13.72
N GLN A 172 0.91 14.05 -13.67
CA GLN A 172 0.84 15.27 -14.48
C GLN A 172 0.90 14.98 -15.99
N LYS A 173 1.75 14.04 -16.40
CA LYS A 173 1.81 13.55 -17.77
C LYS A 173 0.47 12.98 -18.23
N ARG A 174 -0.15 12.10 -17.43
CA ARG A 174 -1.47 11.52 -17.73
C ARG A 174 -2.56 12.59 -17.83
N LYS A 175 -2.58 13.56 -16.92
CA LYS A 175 -3.51 14.68 -16.97
C LYS A 175 -3.40 15.48 -18.27
N GLY A 176 -2.17 15.75 -18.72
CA GLY A 176 -1.95 16.46 -19.98
C GLY A 176 -2.26 15.62 -21.22
N GLN A 177 -2.12 14.31 -21.13
CA GLN A 177 -2.36 13.38 -22.23
C GLN A 177 -3.85 13.06 -22.43
N GLU A 178 -4.66 13.08 -21.38
CA GLU A 178 -6.08 12.71 -21.42
C GLU A 178 -6.88 13.41 -22.54
N PRO A 179 -6.85 14.75 -22.71
CA PRO A 179 -7.59 15.39 -23.79
C PRO A 179 -7.10 14.99 -25.18
N VAL A 180 -5.82 14.69 -25.34
CA VAL A 180 -5.24 14.19 -26.59
C VAL A 180 -5.76 12.79 -26.91
N ASP A 181 -5.81 11.92 -25.91
CA ASP A 181 -6.29 10.54 -26.05
C ASP A 181 -7.79 10.53 -26.37
N ILE A 182 -8.59 11.39 -25.74
CA ILE A 182 -10.02 11.57 -26.05
C ILE A 182 -10.20 12.02 -27.50
N ALA A 183 -9.49 13.08 -27.92
CA ALA A 183 -9.59 13.60 -29.28
C ALA A 183 -9.19 12.54 -30.31
N LYS A 184 -8.13 11.80 -30.05
CA LYS A 184 -7.69 10.69 -30.90
C LYS A 184 -8.77 9.60 -31.00
N TYR A 185 -9.33 9.16 -29.87
CA TYR A 185 -10.39 8.16 -29.83
C TYR A 185 -11.60 8.58 -30.64
N LEU A 186 -12.06 9.82 -30.47
CA LEU A 186 -13.19 10.34 -31.23
C LEU A 186 -12.90 10.35 -32.75
N SER A 187 -11.69 10.75 -33.13
CA SER A 187 -11.27 10.81 -34.55
C SER A 187 -11.17 9.40 -35.17
N ASP A 188 -10.50 8.47 -34.48
CA ASP A 188 -10.26 7.10 -34.95
C ASP A 188 -11.59 6.35 -35.20
N HIS A 189 -12.60 6.60 -34.34
CA HIS A 189 -13.93 6.01 -34.44
C HIS A 189 -14.94 6.86 -35.25
N LYS A 190 -14.49 7.99 -35.83
CA LYS A 190 -15.32 8.92 -36.60
C LYS A 190 -16.53 9.46 -35.82
N TYR A 191 -16.41 9.62 -34.52
CA TYR A 191 -17.43 10.26 -33.69
C TYR A 191 -17.35 11.77 -33.83
N THR A 192 -18.50 12.40 -34.06
CA THR A 192 -18.66 13.86 -34.16
C THR A 192 -19.35 14.47 -32.94
N ALA A 193 -19.45 13.68 -31.87
CA ALA A 193 -20.09 14.06 -30.62
C ALA A 193 -19.41 15.28 -30.01
N LYS A 194 -20.20 16.26 -29.56
CA LYS A 194 -19.72 17.38 -28.77
C LYS A 194 -19.94 17.05 -27.29
N PRO A 195 -19.04 17.55 -26.40
CA PRO A 195 -19.25 17.34 -24.97
C PRO A 195 -20.49 18.06 -24.46
N SER A 196 -21.19 17.49 -23.52
CA SER A 196 -22.19 18.17 -22.70
C SER A 196 -21.53 19.28 -21.87
N PRO A 197 -22.31 20.14 -21.18
CA PRO A 197 -21.77 21.14 -20.24
C PRO A 197 -20.83 20.55 -19.18
N ASP A 198 -21.12 19.32 -18.73
CA ASP A 198 -20.30 18.59 -17.74
C ASP A 198 -19.20 17.72 -18.38
N SER A 199 -18.97 17.86 -19.68
CA SER A 199 -17.92 17.18 -20.47
C SER A 199 -18.21 15.73 -20.85
N LEU A 200 -19.42 15.20 -20.64
CA LEU A 200 -19.83 13.89 -21.11
C LEU A 200 -20.03 13.89 -22.65
N PHE A 201 -19.57 12.83 -23.33
CA PHE A 201 -19.81 12.64 -24.76
C PHE A 201 -20.81 11.49 -24.98
N PHE A 202 -21.96 11.78 -25.59
CA PHE A 202 -22.83 10.75 -26.16
C PHE A 202 -22.31 10.39 -27.55
N LEU A 203 -21.76 9.21 -27.70
CA LEU A 203 -21.13 8.76 -28.98
C LEU A 203 -22.15 8.13 -29.92
N ALA A 204 -23.10 7.38 -29.36
CA ALA A 204 -24.19 6.76 -30.09
C ALA A 204 -25.37 6.55 -29.15
N THR A 205 -26.60 6.60 -29.68
CA THR A 205 -27.84 6.30 -28.95
C THR A 205 -28.82 5.55 -29.85
N GLU A 206 -29.59 4.63 -29.27
CA GLU A 206 -30.64 3.87 -29.93
C GLU A 206 -31.85 3.75 -28.97
N GLY A 207 -33.09 3.77 -29.52
CA GLY A 207 -34.31 3.50 -28.77
C GLY A 207 -34.80 4.65 -27.90
N LYS A 208 -34.49 5.90 -28.22
CA LYS A 208 -34.92 7.10 -27.45
C LYS A 208 -36.43 7.40 -27.58
N SER A 209 -37.30 6.42 -27.24
CA SER A 209 -38.75 6.57 -27.34
C SER A 209 -39.49 6.28 -26.05
N GLY A 210 -38.79 5.78 -25.01
CA GLY A 210 -39.37 5.41 -23.74
C GLY A 210 -39.60 6.59 -22.80
N LYS A 211 -39.99 6.29 -21.57
CA LYS A 211 -40.15 7.27 -20.50
C LYS A 211 -38.81 7.87 -20.12
N ALA A 212 -38.69 9.19 -20.02
CA ALA A 212 -37.49 9.85 -19.48
C ALA A 212 -37.29 9.49 -18.00
N ILE A 213 -36.05 9.26 -17.59
CA ILE A 213 -35.65 8.99 -16.20
C ILE A 213 -35.80 10.28 -15.40
N LYS A 214 -36.42 10.18 -14.22
CA LYS A 214 -36.69 11.28 -13.30
C LYS A 214 -36.18 10.94 -11.91
N ASP A 215 -35.97 11.99 -11.11
CA ASP A 215 -35.58 11.85 -9.71
C ASP A 215 -36.51 10.91 -8.95
N GLY A 216 -35.96 9.99 -8.16
CA GLY A 216 -36.67 8.94 -7.44
C GLY A 216 -37.03 7.70 -8.26
N ASP A 217 -36.84 7.68 -9.58
CA ASP A 217 -37.11 6.49 -10.39
C ASP A 217 -36.09 5.38 -10.07
N SER A 218 -36.58 4.14 -9.97
CA SER A 218 -35.71 2.96 -9.94
C SER A 218 -35.35 2.56 -11.37
N VAL A 219 -34.07 2.53 -11.67
CA VAL A 219 -33.52 2.26 -13.00
C VAL A 219 -32.69 0.98 -12.97
N TYR A 220 -32.92 0.08 -13.91
CA TYR A 220 -32.20 -1.16 -14.10
C TYR A 220 -31.27 -0.99 -15.31
N VAL A 221 -29.96 -0.88 -15.04
CA VAL A 221 -28.95 -0.56 -16.03
C VAL A 221 -28.09 -1.78 -16.32
N LYS A 222 -28.05 -2.21 -17.60
CA LYS A 222 -27.01 -3.11 -18.07
C LYS A 222 -25.85 -2.26 -18.60
N TYR A 223 -24.62 -2.60 -18.25
CA TYR A 223 -23.47 -1.86 -18.71
C TYR A 223 -22.24 -2.73 -18.98
N THR A 224 -21.39 -2.20 -19.84
CA THR A 224 -20.01 -2.66 -19.99
C THR A 224 -19.10 -1.44 -20.01
N LEU A 225 -18.05 -1.48 -19.20
CA LEU A 225 -17.02 -0.45 -19.06
C LEU A 225 -15.78 -0.84 -19.83
N TYR A 226 -15.25 0.07 -20.64
CA TYR A 226 -14.03 -0.09 -21.41
C TYR A 226 -13.03 1.03 -21.14
N ASN A 227 -11.75 0.76 -21.34
CA ASN A 227 -10.77 1.79 -21.59
C ASN A 227 -10.83 2.24 -23.08
N LEU A 228 -10.04 3.25 -23.46
CA LEU A 228 -10.02 3.73 -24.86
C LEU A 228 -9.43 2.74 -25.86
N ASN A 229 -8.74 1.68 -25.40
CA ASN A 229 -8.23 0.63 -26.27
C ASN A 229 -9.27 -0.45 -26.59
N GLY A 230 -10.45 -0.39 -25.93
CA GLY A 230 -11.50 -1.38 -26.07
C GLY A 230 -11.40 -2.56 -25.10
N ASP A 231 -10.44 -2.54 -24.14
CA ASP A 231 -10.35 -3.58 -23.13
C ASP A 231 -11.51 -3.44 -22.13
N VAL A 232 -12.21 -4.54 -21.87
CA VAL A 232 -13.29 -4.58 -20.86
C VAL A 232 -12.67 -4.51 -19.47
N LEU A 233 -13.05 -3.49 -18.70
CA LEU A 233 -12.62 -3.28 -17.33
C LEU A 233 -13.63 -3.83 -16.32
N GLU A 234 -14.93 -3.72 -16.65
CA GLU A 234 -16.03 -4.14 -15.78
C GLU A 234 -17.31 -4.37 -16.60
N THR A 235 -18.20 -5.20 -16.13
CA THR A 235 -19.53 -5.41 -16.72
C THR A 235 -20.54 -5.72 -15.62
N SER A 236 -21.82 -5.38 -15.88
CA SER A 236 -22.93 -5.81 -15.04
C SER A 236 -23.31 -7.28 -15.24
N ASP A 237 -22.76 -7.95 -16.26
CA ASP A 237 -23.04 -9.35 -16.54
C ASP A 237 -22.16 -10.24 -15.66
N HIS A 238 -22.73 -10.70 -14.55
CA HIS A 238 -22.09 -11.62 -13.60
C HIS A 238 -22.59 -13.08 -13.74
N GLY A 239 -23.19 -13.42 -14.89
CA GLY A 239 -23.72 -14.75 -15.17
C GLY A 239 -25.22 -14.88 -14.94
N PRO A 240 -25.75 -16.14 -14.93
CA PRO A 240 -27.19 -16.38 -14.89
C PRO A 240 -27.87 -15.76 -13.67
N GLY A 241 -28.88 -14.92 -13.94
CA GLY A 241 -29.76 -14.34 -12.92
C GLY A 241 -29.48 -12.91 -12.47
N ARG A 242 -28.29 -12.33 -12.81
CA ARG A 242 -28.00 -10.94 -12.49
C ARG A 242 -27.11 -10.31 -13.54
N ASN A 243 -27.72 -9.68 -14.55
CA ASN A 243 -27.04 -9.04 -15.68
C ASN A 243 -27.30 -7.51 -15.73
N TYR A 244 -27.68 -6.91 -14.59
CA TYR A 244 -27.95 -5.48 -14.49
C TYR A 244 -27.53 -4.93 -13.12
N TYR A 245 -27.34 -3.62 -13.07
CA TYR A 245 -27.07 -2.85 -11.87
C TYR A 245 -28.32 -1.98 -11.55
N PRO A 246 -28.98 -2.21 -10.39
CA PRO A 246 -30.13 -1.41 -10.00
C PRO A 246 -29.67 -0.13 -9.31
N VAL A 247 -30.24 1.02 -9.71
CA VAL A 247 -30.03 2.31 -9.05
C VAL A 247 -31.34 3.01 -8.81
N VAL A 248 -31.43 3.82 -7.77
CA VAL A 248 -32.46 4.84 -7.60
C VAL A 248 -31.84 6.13 -8.10
N TYR A 249 -32.40 6.67 -9.20
CA TYR A 249 -31.85 7.87 -9.81
C TYR A 249 -32.07 9.08 -8.90
N SER A 250 -30.99 9.78 -8.59
CA SER A 250 -30.99 11.08 -7.95
C SER A 250 -29.66 11.79 -8.24
N GLN A 251 -29.61 13.11 -8.04
CA GLN A 251 -28.37 13.86 -8.21
C GLN A 251 -27.27 13.47 -7.21
N ASP A 252 -27.67 12.89 -6.04
CA ASP A 252 -26.76 12.48 -4.97
C ASP A 252 -26.53 10.95 -4.92
N MET A 253 -26.88 10.21 -5.99
CA MET A 253 -26.67 8.76 -5.99
C MET A 253 -25.16 8.40 -5.93
N HIS A 254 -24.84 7.30 -5.26
CA HIS A 254 -23.47 6.87 -4.97
C HIS A 254 -22.82 6.15 -6.17
N VAL A 255 -22.72 6.84 -7.29
CA VAL A 255 -22.00 6.42 -8.50
C VAL A 255 -21.15 7.57 -9.02
N ILE A 256 -20.32 7.32 -10.04
CA ILE A 256 -19.53 8.38 -10.69
C ILE A 256 -20.43 9.41 -11.32
N ARG A 257 -20.02 10.68 -11.29
CA ARG A 257 -20.84 11.81 -11.73
C ARG A 257 -21.29 11.68 -13.19
N GLY A 258 -20.43 11.15 -14.07
CA GLY A 258 -20.79 10.90 -15.47
C GLY A 258 -21.97 9.95 -15.66
N TRP A 259 -22.20 9.01 -14.72
CA TRP A 259 -23.41 8.17 -14.72
C TRP A 259 -24.66 8.95 -14.34
N VAL A 260 -24.57 9.82 -13.34
CA VAL A 260 -25.69 10.68 -12.94
C VAL A 260 -26.17 11.49 -14.14
N GLU A 261 -25.21 12.09 -14.85
CA GLU A 261 -25.50 12.90 -16.03
C GLU A 261 -26.05 12.05 -17.19
N ALA A 262 -25.38 10.95 -17.53
CA ALA A 262 -25.82 10.07 -18.60
C ALA A 262 -27.23 9.55 -18.40
N LEU A 263 -27.54 9.01 -17.21
CA LEU A 263 -28.86 8.48 -16.88
C LEU A 263 -29.93 9.56 -16.90
N GLY A 264 -29.65 10.79 -16.44
CA GLY A 264 -30.57 11.92 -16.51
C GLY A 264 -30.97 12.35 -17.92
N MET A 265 -30.16 11.96 -18.93
CA MET A 265 -30.42 12.24 -20.35
C MET A 265 -31.02 11.06 -21.08
N MET A 266 -31.12 9.87 -20.45
CA MET A 266 -31.59 8.63 -21.06
C MET A 266 -33.07 8.34 -20.74
N HIS A 267 -33.62 7.37 -21.51
CA HIS A 267 -35.02 6.95 -21.46
C HIS A 267 -35.14 5.44 -21.23
N ASP A 268 -36.27 4.99 -20.79
CA ASP A 268 -36.59 3.56 -20.66
C ASP A 268 -36.42 2.85 -22.01
N GLY A 269 -35.69 1.75 -22.05
CA GLY A 269 -35.36 0.97 -23.24
C GLY A 269 -34.23 1.57 -24.12
N GLU A 270 -33.66 2.72 -23.75
CA GLU A 270 -32.60 3.35 -24.52
C GLU A 270 -31.24 2.67 -24.28
N LYS A 271 -30.46 2.58 -25.38
CA LYS A 271 -29.04 2.20 -25.36
C LYS A 271 -28.18 3.40 -25.71
N ALA A 272 -27.09 3.57 -25.01
CA ALA A 272 -26.14 4.61 -25.29
C ALA A 272 -24.70 4.13 -25.14
N LYS A 273 -23.84 4.59 -26.05
CA LYS A 273 -22.39 4.56 -25.84
C LYS A 273 -21.95 5.95 -25.41
N VAL A 274 -21.33 6.04 -24.25
CA VAL A 274 -20.87 7.33 -23.67
C VAL A 274 -19.39 7.28 -23.34
N LEU A 275 -18.70 8.41 -23.56
CA LEU A 275 -17.32 8.60 -23.14
C LEU A 275 -17.30 9.63 -22.01
N LEU A 276 -16.69 9.24 -20.91
CA LEU A 276 -16.53 10.03 -19.70
C LEU A 276 -15.05 10.41 -19.55
N PRO A 277 -14.70 11.70 -19.66
CA PRO A 277 -13.42 12.17 -19.14
C PRO A 277 -13.25 11.85 -17.66
N SER A 278 -12.01 11.69 -17.23
CA SER A 278 -11.71 11.27 -15.87
C SER A 278 -12.32 12.17 -14.79
N GLY A 279 -12.46 13.48 -15.07
CA GLY A 279 -13.01 14.45 -14.14
C GLY A 279 -14.44 14.18 -13.68
N ILE A 280 -15.23 13.47 -14.47
CA ILE A 280 -16.59 13.00 -14.13
C ILE A 280 -16.65 11.49 -13.89
N ALA A 281 -15.49 10.82 -13.83
CA ALA A 281 -15.34 9.41 -13.52
C ALA A 281 -14.50 9.24 -12.22
N TYR A 282 -13.29 8.65 -12.29
CA TYR A 282 -12.47 8.39 -11.12
C TYR A 282 -11.36 9.43 -10.86
N GLY A 283 -11.22 10.43 -11.71
CA GLY A 283 -10.38 11.61 -11.51
C GLY A 283 -8.90 11.31 -11.30
N GLN A 284 -8.28 12.16 -10.48
CA GLN A 284 -6.87 12.07 -10.12
C GLN A 284 -6.53 10.92 -9.17
N GLN A 285 -7.52 10.33 -8.53
CA GLN A 285 -7.29 9.21 -7.59
C GLN A 285 -7.30 7.87 -8.31
N GLY A 286 -8.06 7.75 -9.41
CA GLY A 286 -8.33 6.45 -10.03
C GLY A 286 -9.15 5.54 -9.12
N SER A 287 -9.07 4.24 -9.37
CA SER A 287 -9.64 3.20 -8.51
C SER A 287 -8.65 2.03 -8.41
N ARG A 288 -9.08 0.92 -7.79
CA ARG A 288 -8.22 -0.28 -7.65
C ARG A 288 -7.73 -0.83 -8.99
N SER A 289 -8.54 -0.71 -10.05
CA SER A 289 -8.26 -1.22 -11.42
C SER A 289 -8.13 -0.13 -12.48
N ILE A 290 -8.42 1.14 -12.14
CA ILE A 290 -8.43 2.27 -13.07
C ILE A 290 -7.39 3.28 -12.63
N MET A 291 -6.43 3.58 -13.49
CA MET A 291 -5.37 4.52 -13.19
C MET A 291 -5.88 5.98 -13.11
N PRO A 292 -5.18 6.88 -12.41
CA PRO A 292 -5.47 8.31 -12.44
C PRO A 292 -5.57 8.86 -13.86
N TYR A 293 -6.48 9.81 -14.06
CA TYR A 293 -6.70 10.51 -15.34
C TYR A 293 -6.97 9.58 -16.53
N THR A 294 -7.72 8.49 -16.30
CA THR A 294 -8.13 7.55 -17.33
C THR A 294 -9.55 7.90 -17.79
N PRO A 295 -9.74 8.33 -19.05
CA PRO A 295 -11.07 8.45 -19.63
C PRO A 295 -11.68 7.08 -19.88
N LEU A 296 -12.99 6.97 -19.79
CA LEU A 296 -13.71 5.71 -19.82
C LEU A 296 -14.82 5.74 -20.88
N VAL A 297 -15.09 4.57 -21.47
CA VAL A 297 -16.22 4.37 -22.37
C VAL A 297 -17.18 3.38 -21.75
N PHE A 298 -18.45 3.73 -21.72
CA PHE A 298 -19.52 2.84 -21.27
C PHE A 298 -20.49 2.55 -22.42
N ASP A 299 -20.83 1.28 -22.57
CA ASP A 299 -22.08 0.87 -23.19
C ASP A 299 -23.13 0.76 -22.10
N LEU A 300 -24.18 1.55 -22.18
CA LEU A 300 -25.29 1.57 -21.21
C LEU A 300 -26.57 1.11 -21.92
N GLU A 301 -27.37 0.27 -21.26
CA GLU A 301 -28.69 -0.15 -21.72
C GLU A 301 -29.67 -0.02 -20.55
N ILE A 302 -30.72 0.79 -20.72
CA ILE A 302 -31.78 0.94 -19.74
C ILE A 302 -32.79 -0.16 -19.95
N LEU A 303 -32.76 -1.17 -19.10
CA LEU A 303 -33.68 -2.32 -19.21
C LEU A 303 -35.09 -1.98 -18.74
N LYS A 304 -35.19 -1.12 -17.72
CA LYS A 304 -36.49 -0.76 -17.12
C LYS A 304 -36.37 0.49 -16.24
N VAL A 305 -37.38 1.34 -16.30
CA VAL A 305 -37.58 2.47 -15.40
C VAL A 305 -38.89 2.31 -14.65
N THR A 306 -38.85 2.36 -13.32
CA THR A 306 -40.04 2.23 -12.47
C THR A 306 -40.14 3.43 -11.54
N SER A 307 -41.25 4.18 -11.61
CA SER A 307 -41.50 5.28 -10.70
C SER A 307 -41.92 4.82 -9.32
N PRO A 308 -41.58 5.56 -8.24
CA PRO A 308 -42.07 5.29 -6.92
C PRO A 308 -43.61 5.25 -6.94
N LYS A 309 -44.20 4.30 -6.21
CA LYS A 309 -45.66 4.28 -5.98
C LYS A 309 -46.00 5.55 -5.20
N LYS A 310 -46.95 6.33 -5.73
CA LYS A 310 -47.57 7.44 -5.00
C LYS A 310 -48.31 6.93 -3.76
#